data_1fb1e365cfd8aec7bf32d8051b112b96
#
_entry.id   1fb1e365cfd8aec7bf32d8051b112b96
#
_cell.length_a   1.000
_cell.length_b   1.000
_cell.length_c   1.000
_cell.angle_alpha   90.00
_cell.angle_beta   90.00
_cell.angle_gamma   90.00
#
_symmetry.space_group_name_H-M   'P 1'
#
loop_
_entity.id
_entity.type
_entity.pdbx_description
1 polymer ?
#
loop_
_entity_poly.entity_id
_entity_poly.type
_entity_poly.pdbx_seq_one_letter_code
_entity_poly.pdbx_strand_id
1 'polypeptide(L)'
;MFKKSLVAVAVLGAVAFSAQAADVQLYGRIDTGVRYTNIDADVANQDDVSKFEMSSGNYTGNRFGLKATEDLGNGMKVGFVLENGFNSDDGALKTTNKLFDREANLFVTSDFGTLSAGRVGILNGTAGSYAIGNFNPFGTGWGDVGNQSLLWGAGFDSRYDNMLTYVTPDFSGFKVYAQYSFGENGHENKSSTNRYAALGATYTVGGLNVIGIVDTINKKSYDSTTKTTSDVDDTYRVTVGGSYDFGMVKPFVAVGYFKDGKIGDLLGTWAAEANHKANLDRYYDGYGLTLGASMPAFAGTAHAMVGYMDAEYASEANGTVTSGRQIDVTRFVLGAGYEYPLSKRTLVYADLGYFKDEVDAADAAKDKFD
;
A
#
# COMPACT_ATOMS: atom_id res chain seq x y z
N MET A 1 -21.89 -18.60 -39.68
CA MET A 1 -21.81 -17.78 -38.44
C MET A 1 -20.41 -17.90 -37.88
N PHE A 2 -19.51 -17.01 -38.26
CA PHE A 2 -18.09 -17.08 -37.85
C PHE A 2 -17.95 -16.50 -36.46
N LYS A 3 -17.60 -17.33 -35.49
CA LYS A 3 -17.14 -16.87 -34.16
C LYS A 3 -15.78 -16.21 -34.34
N LYS A 4 -15.72 -14.91 -34.22
CA LYS A 4 -14.47 -14.17 -34.14
C LYS A 4 -13.89 -14.39 -32.74
N SER A 5 -13.11 -15.45 -32.57
CA SER A 5 -12.20 -15.55 -31.43
C SER A 5 -11.08 -14.56 -31.66
N LEU A 6 -11.13 -13.44 -30.98
CA LEU A 6 -10.00 -12.55 -30.86
C LEU A 6 -9.03 -13.22 -29.90
N VAL A 7 -8.12 -14.01 -30.45
CA VAL A 7 -6.93 -14.47 -29.72
C VAL A 7 -6.02 -13.26 -29.61
N ALA A 8 -6.11 -12.54 -28.51
CA ALA A 8 -5.05 -11.65 -28.08
C ALA A 8 -3.88 -12.58 -27.68
N VAL A 9 -3.02 -12.88 -28.65
CA VAL A 9 -1.76 -13.56 -28.38
C VAL A 9 -0.93 -12.58 -27.57
N ALA A 10 -0.92 -12.80 -26.27
CA ALA A 10 0.11 -12.23 -25.41
C ALA A 10 1.45 -12.83 -25.89
N VAL A 11 2.19 -12.07 -26.67
CA VAL A 11 3.57 -12.38 -27.05
C VAL A 11 4.47 -12.08 -25.84
N LEU A 12 4.23 -12.78 -24.76
CA LEU A 12 5.16 -12.98 -23.64
C LEU A 12 5.42 -14.49 -23.47
N GLY A 13 5.17 -15.26 -24.55
CA GLY A 13 5.43 -16.67 -24.61
C GLY A 13 6.92 -16.96 -24.80
N ALA A 14 7.50 -17.58 -23.80
CA ALA A 14 8.70 -18.40 -23.83
C ALA A 14 9.90 -17.78 -24.58
N VAL A 15 10.60 -16.87 -23.92
CA VAL A 15 12.03 -16.71 -24.21
C VAL A 15 12.74 -17.93 -23.61
N ALA A 16 13.04 -18.93 -24.43
CA ALA A 16 14.00 -19.95 -24.08
C ALA A 16 15.35 -19.24 -23.94
N PHE A 17 15.78 -19.01 -22.72
CA PHE A 17 17.09 -18.47 -22.43
C PHE A 17 18.14 -19.49 -22.86
N SER A 18 18.78 -19.26 -24.00
CA SER A 18 20.12 -19.79 -24.21
C SER A 18 20.99 -19.13 -23.15
N ALA A 19 21.68 -19.96 -22.36
CA ALA A 19 22.44 -19.55 -21.19
C ALA A 19 23.63 -18.65 -21.53
N GLN A 20 23.34 -17.42 -21.82
CA GLN A 20 24.28 -16.32 -21.63
C GLN A 20 23.75 -15.63 -20.36
N ALA A 21 24.51 -15.77 -19.26
CA ALA A 21 24.07 -15.45 -17.92
C ALA A 21 23.57 -14.02 -17.85
N ALA A 22 22.26 -13.80 -17.88
CA ALA A 22 21.67 -12.64 -17.25
C ALA A 22 22.21 -12.61 -15.82
N ASP A 23 22.79 -11.49 -15.40
CA ASP A 23 23.38 -11.36 -14.06
C ASP A 23 22.22 -11.38 -13.05
N VAL A 24 21.85 -12.58 -12.60
CA VAL A 24 20.80 -12.75 -11.59
C VAL A 24 21.35 -12.31 -10.26
N GLN A 25 20.80 -11.21 -9.75
CA GLN A 25 21.17 -10.64 -8.47
C GLN A 25 20.27 -11.20 -7.37
N LEU A 26 20.88 -11.83 -6.38
CA LEU A 26 20.26 -12.09 -5.08
C LEU A 26 20.38 -10.81 -4.25
N TYR A 27 19.28 -10.33 -3.68
CA TYR A 27 19.27 -9.18 -2.78
C TYR A 27 18.35 -9.43 -1.59
N GLY A 28 18.48 -8.61 -0.56
CA GLY A 28 17.60 -8.71 0.60
C GLY A 28 17.84 -7.61 1.60
N ARG A 29 16.96 -7.59 2.60
CA ARG A 29 17.02 -6.70 3.75
C ARG A 29 16.48 -7.41 4.97
N ILE A 30 17.17 -7.23 6.10
CA ILE A 30 16.74 -7.73 7.40
C ILE A 30 16.62 -6.53 8.33
N ASP A 31 15.48 -6.43 8.99
CA ASP A 31 15.15 -5.42 9.97
C ASP A 31 14.55 -6.13 11.19
N THR A 32 15.15 -5.92 12.34
CA THR A 32 14.71 -6.49 13.60
C THR A 32 14.93 -5.49 14.73
N GLY A 33 14.05 -5.45 15.68
CA GLY A 33 14.09 -4.51 16.80
C GLY A 33 13.23 -4.94 17.95
N VAL A 34 12.95 -4.01 18.83
CA VAL A 34 12.02 -4.16 19.95
C VAL A 34 10.95 -3.08 19.83
N ARG A 35 9.72 -3.43 20.20
CA ARG A 35 8.58 -2.51 20.19
C ARG A 35 7.89 -2.58 21.54
N TYR A 36 7.54 -1.43 22.07
CA TYR A 36 6.57 -1.28 23.14
C TYR A 36 5.29 -0.70 22.53
N THR A 37 4.16 -1.31 22.80
CA THR A 37 2.83 -0.84 22.38
C THR A 37 1.96 -0.71 23.61
N ASN A 38 1.28 0.42 23.75
CA ASN A 38 0.22 0.60 24.73
C ASN A 38 -1.05 0.97 23.98
N ILE A 39 -2.16 0.32 24.29
CA ILE A 39 -3.47 0.55 23.69
C ILE A 39 -4.44 0.82 24.83
N ASP A 40 -4.98 2.02 24.86
CA ASP A 40 -6.07 2.41 25.71
C ASP A 40 -7.37 2.38 24.88
N ALA A 41 -8.27 1.50 25.22
CA ALA A 41 -9.51 1.30 24.48
C ALA A 41 -10.61 2.26 24.90
N ASP A 42 -10.47 2.96 26.04
CA ASP A 42 -11.47 3.85 26.67
C ASP A 42 -12.93 3.27 26.61
N VAL A 43 -13.02 1.95 26.73
CA VAL A 43 -14.28 1.18 26.68
C VAL A 43 -14.57 0.57 28.04
N ALA A 44 -15.79 0.74 28.52
CA ALA A 44 -16.20 0.19 29.81
C ALA A 44 -16.03 -1.33 29.87
N ASN A 45 -15.32 -1.82 30.89
CA ASN A 45 -14.98 -3.22 31.14
C ASN A 45 -13.96 -3.84 30.18
N GLN A 46 -13.13 -3.04 29.51
CA GLN A 46 -11.92 -3.50 28.83
C GLN A 46 -10.68 -3.00 29.55
N ASP A 47 -9.69 -3.89 29.67
CA ASP A 47 -8.40 -3.54 30.25
C ASP A 47 -7.48 -2.99 29.13
N ASP A 48 -6.64 -2.01 29.48
CA ASP A 48 -5.58 -1.52 28.61
C ASP A 48 -4.62 -2.66 28.25
N VAL A 49 -4.11 -2.62 27.04
CA VAL A 49 -3.14 -3.59 26.56
C VAL A 49 -1.76 -2.95 26.51
N SER A 50 -0.83 -3.50 27.27
CA SER A 50 0.58 -3.12 27.20
C SER A 50 1.43 -4.31 26.77
N LYS A 51 2.24 -4.13 25.72
CA LYS A 51 3.08 -5.20 25.18
C LYS A 51 4.47 -4.72 24.86
N PHE A 52 5.47 -5.50 25.29
CA PHE A 52 6.85 -5.37 24.87
C PHE A 52 7.25 -6.64 24.13
N GLU A 53 7.70 -6.50 22.89
CA GLU A 53 7.98 -7.64 22.01
C GLU A 53 9.16 -7.39 21.08
N MET A 54 9.70 -8.46 20.49
CA MET A 54 10.53 -8.33 19.29
C MET A 54 9.66 -7.89 18.12
N SER A 55 10.18 -6.94 17.36
CA SER A 55 9.53 -6.42 16.16
C SER A 55 10.28 -6.85 14.91
N SER A 56 9.56 -7.34 13.94
CA SER A 56 10.06 -7.80 12.65
C SER A 56 9.66 -6.82 11.54
N GLY A 57 10.64 -6.11 10.99
CA GLY A 57 10.40 -5.21 9.85
C GLY A 57 9.69 -3.91 10.21
N ASN A 58 10.01 -3.30 11.35
CA ASN A 58 9.39 -2.06 11.80
C ASN A 58 9.80 -0.86 10.94
N TYR A 59 11.10 -0.69 10.67
CA TYR A 59 11.58 0.34 9.74
C TYR A 59 11.21 0.01 8.30
N THR A 60 11.33 -1.26 7.92
CA THR A 60 10.98 -1.72 6.57
C THR A 60 10.79 -3.23 6.53
N GLY A 61 9.77 -3.72 5.82
CA GLY A 61 9.49 -5.16 5.77
C GLY A 61 10.69 -5.99 5.31
N ASN A 62 11.01 -7.05 6.07
CA ASN A 62 12.05 -8.02 5.74
C ASN A 62 11.77 -8.70 4.41
N ARG A 63 12.80 -8.88 3.61
CA ARG A 63 12.67 -9.47 2.28
C ARG A 63 13.95 -10.07 1.78
N PHE A 64 13.81 -11.05 0.89
CA PHE A 64 14.86 -11.43 -0.04
C PHE A 64 14.25 -11.62 -1.43
N GLY A 65 15.06 -11.51 -2.47
CA GLY A 65 14.54 -11.61 -3.82
C GLY A 65 15.63 -11.87 -4.85
N LEU A 66 15.17 -12.22 -6.03
CA LEU A 66 15.95 -12.40 -7.24
C LEU A 66 15.49 -11.38 -8.26
N LYS A 67 16.42 -10.73 -8.92
CA LYS A 67 16.14 -9.87 -10.07
C LYS A 67 17.19 -10.04 -11.14
N ALA A 68 16.79 -9.90 -12.38
CA ALA A 68 17.69 -9.89 -13.51
C ALA A 68 17.17 -8.97 -14.59
N THR A 69 18.09 -8.50 -15.44
CA THR A 69 17.75 -7.75 -16.65
C THR A 69 18.69 -8.19 -17.77
N GLU A 70 18.14 -8.47 -18.94
CA GLU A 70 18.87 -8.83 -20.15
C GLU A 70 18.64 -7.76 -21.22
N ASP A 71 19.71 -7.36 -21.89
CA ASP A 71 19.64 -6.44 -23.01
C ASP A 71 19.34 -7.24 -24.30
N LEU A 72 18.21 -6.92 -24.93
CA LEU A 72 17.80 -7.57 -26.18
C LEU A 72 18.30 -6.84 -27.44
N GLY A 73 19.08 -5.77 -27.25
CA GLY A 73 19.49 -4.87 -28.32
C GLY A 73 18.41 -3.86 -28.72
N ASN A 74 18.77 -2.93 -29.58
CA ASN A 74 17.88 -1.87 -30.08
C ASN A 74 17.13 -1.09 -28.99
N GLY A 75 17.77 -0.87 -27.82
CA GLY A 75 17.19 -0.15 -26.70
C GLY A 75 16.15 -0.96 -25.89
N MET A 76 15.92 -2.24 -26.22
CA MET A 76 15.00 -3.08 -25.46
C MET A 76 15.72 -3.90 -24.40
N LYS A 77 15.09 -4.01 -23.24
CA LYS A 77 15.51 -4.85 -22.12
C LYS A 77 14.34 -5.66 -21.61
N VAL A 78 14.58 -6.91 -21.25
CA VAL A 78 13.64 -7.74 -20.51
C VAL A 78 14.20 -8.04 -19.13
N GLY A 79 13.36 -8.09 -18.13
CA GLY A 79 13.79 -8.43 -16.77
C GLY A 79 12.66 -8.96 -15.93
N PHE A 80 13.02 -9.45 -14.75
CA PHE A 80 12.06 -9.93 -13.76
C PHE A 80 12.46 -9.50 -12.35
N VAL A 81 11.45 -9.46 -11.46
CA VAL A 81 11.61 -9.33 -10.01
C VAL A 81 10.78 -10.40 -9.33
N LEU A 82 11.42 -11.18 -8.46
CA LEU A 82 10.78 -12.15 -7.57
C LEU A 82 11.18 -11.79 -6.15
N GLU A 83 10.25 -11.33 -5.30
CA GLU A 83 10.53 -10.86 -3.95
C GLU A 83 9.61 -11.52 -2.92
N ASN A 84 10.24 -12.14 -1.91
CA ASN A 84 9.59 -12.77 -0.77
C ASN A 84 9.68 -11.88 0.47
N GLY A 85 8.60 -11.82 1.24
CA GLY A 85 8.58 -11.25 2.58
C GLY A 85 8.69 -12.33 3.67
N PHE A 86 9.40 -12.05 4.74
CA PHE A 86 9.50 -12.95 5.88
C PHE A 86 9.56 -12.18 7.21
N ASN A 87 9.34 -12.88 8.30
CA ASN A 87 9.50 -12.35 9.64
C ASN A 87 10.91 -12.69 10.16
N SER A 88 11.61 -11.72 10.73
CA SER A 88 12.98 -11.93 11.26
C SER A 88 13.00 -12.52 12.67
N ASP A 89 11.89 -12.46 13.39
CA ASP A 89 11.74 -12.93 14.78
C ASP A 89 11.43 -14.45 14.87
N ASP A 90 10.71 -15.00 13.90
CA ASP A 90 10.29 -16.41 13.88
C ASP A 90 10.71 -17.18 12.63
N GLY A 91 11.20 -16.48 11.58
CA GLY A 91 11.61 -17.07 10.31
C GLY A 91 10.44 -17.46 9.38
N ALA A 92 9.21 -17.16 9.73
CA ALA A 92 8.03 -17.50 8.91
C ALA A 92 7.92 -16.66 7.65
N LEU A 93 7.23 -17.18 6.63
CA LEU A 93 6.80 -16.37 5.49
C LEU A 93 5.85 -15.26 5.95
N LYS A 94 6.01 -14.04 5.42
CA LYS A 94 5.13 -12.92 5.76
C LYS A 94 3.68 -13.19 5.37
N THR A 95 3.47 -13.86 4.24
CA THR A 95 2.14 -14.28 3.76
C THR A 95 2.14 -15.79 3.61
N THR A 96 1.28 -16.46 4.36
CA THR A 96 1.14 -17.93 4.34
C THR A 96 0.81 -18.40 2.93
N ASN A 97 1.48 -19.46 2.48
CA ASN A 97 1.30 -20.12 1.18
C ASN A 97 1.60 -19.24 -0.05
N LYS A 98 2.28 -18.11 0.10
CA LYS A 98 2.67 -17.25 -1.02
C LYS A 98 4.18 -16.97 -0.97
N LEU A 99 4.96 -17.69 -1.78
CA LEU A 99 6.43 -17.60 -1.79
C LEU A 99 6.92 -16.20 -2.23
N PHE A 100 6.34 -15.64 -3.27
CA PHE A 100 6.68 -14.29 -3.76
C PHE A 100 5.52 -13.32 -3.50
N ASP A 101 5.24 -13.12 -2.22
CA ASP A 101 4.11 -12.32 -1.76
C ASP A 101 4.28 -10.82 -2.04
N ARG A 102 5.53 -10.35 -2.19
CA ARG A 102 5.84 -8.94 -2.40
C ARG A 102 5.82 -8.55 -3.87
N GLU A 103 6.60 -9.24 -4.71
CA GLU A 103 6.61 -9.05 -6.15
C GLU A 103 6.90 -10.37 -6.88
N ALA A 104 6.20 -10.58 -7.98
CA ALA A 104 6.45 -11.65 -8.95
C ALA A 104 6.05 -11.11 -10.32
N ASN A 105 6.97 -10.42 -11.01
CA ASN A 105 6.68 -9.76 -12.26
C ASN A 105 7.78 -9.96 -13.30
N LEU A 106 7.35 -9.95 -14.56
CA LEU A 106 8.19 -9.82 -15.73
C LEU A 106 7.95 -8.46 -16.36
N PHE A 107 9.00 -7.80 -16.83
CA PHE A 107 8.86 -6.51 -17.50
C PHE A 107 9.71 -6.41 -18.76
N VAL A 108 9.26 -5.57 -19.68
CA VAL A 108 10.01 -5.13 -20.86
C VAL A 108 10.11 -3.62 -20.81
N THR A 109 11.33 -3.11 -20.98
CA THR A 109 11.62 -1.67 -21.07
C THR A 109 12.18 -1.36 -22.45
N SER A 110 11.75 -0.23 -23.03
CA SER A 110 12.22 0.28 -24.30
C SER A 110 12.12 1.81 -24.33
N ASP A 111 12.38 2.42 -25.47
CA ASP A 111 12.16 3.87 -25.69
C ASP A 111 10.67 4.26 -25.56
N PHE A 112 9.75 3.29 -25.60
CA PHE A 112 8.32 3.51 -25.37
C PHE A 112 7.95 3.49 -23.88
N GLY A 113 8.88 3.19 -22.98
CA GLY A 113 8.63 3.04 -21.56
C GLY A 113 8.73 1.59 -21.08
N THR A 114 8.08 1.28 -19.97
CA THR A 114 8.11 -0.04 -19.33
C THR A 114 6.70 -0.65 -19.30
N LEU A 115 6.59 -1.89 -19.76
CA LEU A 115 5.41 -2.73 -19.59
C LEU A 115 5.77 -3.88 -18.65
N SER A 116 4.97 -4.08 -17.61
CA SER A 116 5.16 -5.15 -16.62
C SER A 116 3.89 -5.96 -16.44
N ALA A 117 4.05 -7.26 -16.22
CA ALA A 117 2.95 -8.18 -15.94
C ALA A 117 3.27 -9.09 -14.76
N GLY A 118 2.32 -9.27 -13.84
CA GLY A 118 2.46 -10.13 -12.67
C GLY A 118 1.93 -9.53 -11.39
N ARG A 119 2.46 -9.95 -10.24
CA ARG A 119 2.14 -9.39 -8.93
C ARG A 119 3.06 -8.22 -8.61
N VAL A 120 2.48 -7.06 -8.36
CA VAL A 120 3.21 -5.82 -8.04
C VAL A 120 2.44 -4.95 -7.05
N GLY A 121 3.12 -3.93 -6.51
CA GLY A 121 2.49 -2.88 -5.73
C GLY A 121 1.52 -2.03 -6.55
N ILE A 122 0.41 -1.63 -5.93
CA ILE A 122 -0.54 -0.66 -6.53
C ILE A 122 0.08 0.75 -6.55
N LEU A 123 -0.38 1.61 -7.46
CA LEU A 123 0.15 2.99 -7.55
C LEU A 123 -0.04 3.74 -6.22
N ASN A 124 -1.19 3.61 -5.60
CA ASN A 124 -1.52 4.25 -4.31
C ASN A 124 -1.00 3.46 -3.08
N GLY A 125 -0.22 2.42 -3.32
CA GLY A 125 0.38 1.62 -2.25
C GLY A 125 1.63 2.26 -1.66
N THR A 126 2.06 1.72 -0.52
CA THR A 126 3.25 2.20 0.19
C THR A 126 4.55 1.54 -0.26
N ALA A 127 4.49 0.43 -0.98
CA ALA A 127 5.67 -0.36 -1.37
C ALA A 127 5.48 -1.14 -2.67
N GLY A 128 6.55 -1.30 -3.41
CA GLY A 128 6.61 -2.02 -4.68
C GLY A 128 7.30 -1.22 -5.76
N SER A 129 7.70 -1.88 -6.85
CA SER A 129 8.46 -1.27 -7.94
C SER A 129 7.73 -0.11 -8.63
N TYR A 130 6.40 -0.11 -8.57
CA TYR A 130 5.56 0.90 -9.26
C TYR A 130 4.69 1.73 -8.30
N ALA A 131 4.80 1.50 -6.98
CA ALA A 131 4.06 2.29 -5.99
C ALA A 131 4.62 3.71 -5.92
N ILE A 132 3.76 4.71 -6.08
CA ILE A 132 4.10 6.14 -6.01
C ILE A 132 3.31 6.88 -4.92
N GLY A 133 2.35 6.21 -4.26
CA GLY A 133 1.43 6.81 -3.28
C GLY A 133 2.04 7.08 -1.90
N ASN A 134 3.29 6.69 -1.68
CA ASN A 134 3.94 6.89 -0.39
C ASN A 134 4.66 8.24 -0.33
N PHE A 135 4.00 9.24 0.25
CA PHE A 135 4.47 10.62 0.29
C PHE A 135 4.55 11.16 1.72
N ASN A 136 5.47 10.59 2.50
CA ASN A 136 5.72 10.96 3.90
C ASN A 136 7.21 10.83 4.25
N PRO A 137 7.65 11.41 5.38
CA PRO A 137 9.06 11.35 5.78
C PRO A 137 9.56 9.98 6.23
N PHE A 138 8.66 9.04 6.56
CA PHE A 138 8.99 7.71 7.07
C PHE A 138 9.10 6.63 5.97
N GLY A 139 8.90 7.01 4.71
CA GLY A 139 8.99 6.07 3.59
C GLY A 139 7.96 4.94 3.69
N THR A 140 8.39 3.70 3.56
CA THR A 140 7.51 2.52 3.51
C THR A 140 7.44 1.74 4.83
N GLY A 141 7.97 2.29 5.90
CA GLY A 141 8.16 1.58 7.15
C GLY A 141 7.85 2.43 8.38
N TRP A 142 8.57 2.16 9.45
CA TRP A 142 8.42 2.78 10.76
C TRP A 142 7.11 2.36 11.43
N GLY A 143 6.83 1.06 11.40
CA GLY A 143 5.56 0.52 11.87
C GLY A 143 4.40 1.13 11.11
N ASP A 144 3.33 1.46 11.82
CA ASP A 144 2.15 2.03 11.20
C ASP A 144 2.27 3.54 10.94
N VAL A 145 3.22 4.24 11.58
CA VAL A 145 3.45 5.68 11.41
C VAL A 145 3.70 6.05 9.95
N GLY A 146 4.45 5.23 9.21
CA GLY A 146 4.71 5.45 7.79
C GLY A 146 3.62 4.96 6.85
N ASN A 147 2.57 4.32 7.34
CA ASN A 147 1.52 3.75 6.49
C ASN A 147 0.40 4.76 6.21
N GLN A 148 0.66 5.68 5.30
CA GLN A 148 -0.33 6.69 4.88
C GLN A 148 -1.61 6.12 4.25
N SER A 149 -1.58 4.88 3.75
CA SER A 149 -2.77 4.25 3.16
C SER A 149 -3.93 4.15 4.17
N LEU A 150 -3.61 4.13 5.46
CA LEU A 150 -4.59 4.16 6.55
C LEU A 150 -5.35 5.49 6.67
N LEU A 151 -4.86 6.55 6.02
CA LEU A 151 -5.50 7.87 6.01
C LEU A 151 -6.27 8.15 4.72
N TRP A 152 -6.22 7.25 3.73
CA TRP A 152 -6.77 7.53 2.39
C TRP A 152 -7.73 6.46 1.88
N GLY A 153 -8.35 5.71 2.78
CA GLY A 153 -9.34 4.69 2.40
C GLY A 153 -8.76 3.51 1.60
N ALA A 154 -7.44 3.31 1.69
CA ALA A 154 -6.77 2.18 1.05
C ALA A 154 -6.65 0.96 1.97
N GLY A 155 -6.88 1.13 3.27
CA GLY A 155 -6.67 0.08 4.25
C GLY A 155 -5.23 -0.43 4.17
N PHE A 156 -5.08 -1.75 4.17
CA PHE A 156 -3.79 -2.42 4.00
C PHE A 156 -3.57 -2.95 2.58
N ASP A 157 -4.41 -2.56 1.62
CA ASP A 157 -4.23 -2.95 0.22
C ASP A 157 -2.94 -2.35 -0.34
N SER A 158 -1.98 -3.19 -0.64
CA SER A 158 -0.68 -2.73 -1.11
C SER A 158 -0.23 -3.40 -2.41
N ARG A 159 -0.78 -4.56 -2.75
CA ARG A 159 -0.38 -5.36 -3.92
C ARG A 159 -1.55 -6.12 -4.50
N TYR A 160 -1.58 -6.21 -5.84
CA TYR A 160 -2.54 -7.02 -6.56
C TYR A 160 -1.83 -8.03 -7.44
N ASP A 161 -2.46 -9.19 -7.58
CA ASP A 161 -2.08 -10.24 -8.54
C ASP A 161 -2.65 -9.91 -9.93
N ASN A 162 -2.16 -10.60 -10.96
CA ASN A 162 -2.64 -10.45 -12.34
C ASN A 162 -2.65 -8.99 -12.84
N MET A 163 -1.65 -8.22 -12.44
CA MET A 163 -1.51 -6.81 -12.75
C MET A 163 -0.78 -6.62 -14.07
N LEU A 164 -1.29 -5.75 -14.92
CA LEU A 164 -0.58 -5.13 -16.03
C LEU A 164 -0.26 -3.69 -15.64
N THR A 165 1.02 -3.32 -15.75
CA THR A 165 1.49 -1.97 -15.43
C THR A 165 2.22 -1.39 -16.63
N TYR A 166 1.90 -0.17 -16.99
CA TYR A 166 2.65 0.61 -17.96
C TYR A 166 3.19 1.89 -17.32
N VAL A 167 4.45 2.21 -17.61
CA VAL A 167 5.10 3.46 -17.21
C VAL A 167 5.72 4.10 -18.45
N THR A 168 5.42 5.36 -18.71
CA THR A 168 6.01 6.10 -19.82
C THR A 168 7.51 6.27 -19.66
N PRO A 169 8.23 6.62 -20.73
CA PRO A 169 9.57 7.22 -20.59
C PRO A 169 9.53 8.47 -19.71
N ASP A 170 10.71 8.92 -19.30
CA ASP A 170 10.86 10.16 -18.56
C ASP A 170 10.83 11.35 -19.55
N PHE A 171 9.84 12.22 -19.41
CA PHE A 171 9.69 13.44 -20.18
C PHE A 171 10.16 14.66 -19.38
N SER A 172 11.47 14.79 -19.18
CA SER A 172 12.07 15.88 -18.39
C SER A 172 11.55 15.94 -16.94
N GLY A 173 11.49 14.77 -16.30
CA GLY A 173 10.99 14.59 -14.93
C GLY A 173 9.51 14.22 -14.83
N PHE A 174 8.76 14.28 -15.92
CA PHE A 174 7.36 13.88 -15.94
C PHE A 174 7.20 12.43 -16.41
N LYS A 175 6.46 11.62 -15.63
CA LYS A 175 6.09 10.24 -15.98
C LYS A 175 4.61 10.00 -15.72
N VAL A 176 4.02 9.14 -16.54
CA VAL A 176 2.64 8.64 -16.35
C VAL A 176 2.68 7.15 -16.09
N TYR A 177 1.81 6.69 -15.22
CA TYR A 177 1.66 5.30 -14.80
C TYR A 177 0.23 4.87 -15.02
N ALA A 178 0.04 3.67 -15.56
CA ALA A 178 -1.26 3.05 -15.69
C ALA A 178 -1.20 1.62 -15.16
N GLN A 179 -2.18 1.21 -14.36
CA GLN A 179 -2.29 -0.14 -13.84
C GLN A 179 -3.69 -0.70 -14.05
N TYR A 180 -3.75 -2.00 -14.33
CA TYR A 180 -4.99 -2.76 -14.40
C TYR A 180 -4.77 -4.19 -13.93
N SER A 181 -5.51 -4.63 -12.90
CA SER A 181 -5.54 -6.01 -12.44
C SER A 181 -6.74 -6.74 -13.06
N PHE A 182 -6.50 -7.92 -13.61
CA PHE A 182 -7.56 -8.77 -14.17
C PHE A 182 -8.40 -9.47 -13.09
N GLY A 183 -8.03 -9.31 -11.82
CA GLY A 183 -8.71 -9.94 -10.70
C GLY A 183 -8.44 -11.45 -10.61
N GLU A 184 -8.91 -12.05 -9.54
CA GLU A 184 -8.80 -13.50 -9.28
C GLU A 184 -10.19 -14.05 -8.97
N ASN A 185 -11.03 -14.29 -9.95
CA ASN A 185 -12.32 -14.88 -9.61
C ASN A 185 -12.48 -16.33 -10.04
N GLY A 186 -11.58 -16.88 -10.85
CA GLY A 186 -11.62 -18.29 -11.27
C GLY A 186 -12.95 -18.77 -11.90
N HIS A 187 -13.90 -17.89 -12.12
CA HIS A 187 -15.23 -18.20 -12.62
C HIS A 187 -15.40 -17.72 -14.05
N GLU A 188 -15.79 -18.63 -14.92
CA GLU A 188 -16.05 -18.33 -16.31
C GLU A 188 -17.15 -17.27 -16.47
N ASN A 189 -16.94 -16.34 -17.37
CA ASN A 189 -17.86 -15.20 -17.68
C ASN A 189 -18.13 -14.23 -16.51
N LYS A 190 -17.31 -14.23 -15.46
CA LYS A 190 -17.41 -13.31 -14.31
C LYS A 190 -16.20 -12.38 -14.23
N SER A 191 -15.88 -11.74 -15.33
CA SER A 191 -14.68 -10.93 -15.49
C SER A 191 -14.72 -9.55 -14.81
N SER A 192 -15.82 -9.18 -14.16
CA SER A 192 -16.02 -7.84 -13.56
C SER A 192 -15.86 -7.80 -12.04
N THR A 193 -15.19 -8.80 -11.43
CA THR A 193 -15.05 -8.90 -9.97
C THR A 193 -13.59 -8.75 -9.53
N ASN A 194 -13.38 -8.13 -8.38
CA ASN A 194 -12.07 -7.98 -7.73
C ASN A 194 -10.99 -7.38 -8.65
N ARG A 195 -11.28 -6.27 -9.31
CA ARG A 195 -10.35 -5.61 -10.21
C ARG A 195 -9.85 -4.30 -9.62
N TYR A 196 -8.62 -4.00 -9.92
CA TYR A 196 -8.00 -2.72 -9.63
C TYR A 196 -7.67 -2.00 -10.93
N ALA A 197 -7.91 -0.70 -11.00
CA ALA A 197 -7.45 0.15 -12.08
C ALA A 197 -6.93 1.48 -11.52
N ALA A 198 -5.85 1.99 -12.08
CA ALA A 198 -5.25 3.24 -11.64
C ALA A 198 -4.58 3.99 -12.78
N LEU A 199 -4.61 5.30 -12.67
CA LEU A 199 -3.81 6.24 -13.44
C LEU A 199 -3.06 7.15 -12.47
N GLY A 200 -1.76 7.31 -12.67
CA GLY A 200 -0.94 8.18 -11.84
C GLY A 200 0.06 8.97 -12.67
N ALA A 201 0.54 10.05 -12.10
CA ALA A 201 1.62 10.84 -12.68
C ALA A 201 2.59 11.29 -11.59
N THR A 202 3.85 11.42 -11.97
CA THR A 202 4.89 12.03 -11.14
C THR A 202 5.57 13.15 -11.90
N TYR A 203 5.97 14.21 -11.19
CA TYR A 203 6.83 15.23 -11.72
C TYR A 203 7.96 15.51 -10.73
N THR A 204 9.19 15.32 -11.19
CA THR A 204 10.40 15.49 -10.37
C THR A 204 11.38 16.40 -11.10
N VAL A 205 11.69 17.55 -10.52
CA VAL A 205 12.65 18.51 -11.06
C VAL A 205 13.39 19.22 -9.92
N GLY A 206 14.73 19.20 -9.95
CA GLY A 206 15.53 19.73 -8.85
C GLY A 206 15.15 19.08 -7.52
N GLY A 207 14.80 19.89 -6.53
CA GLY A 207 14.31 19.41 -5.21
C GLY A 207 12.82 19.09 -5.16
N LEU A 208 12.04 19.45 -6.20
CA LEU A 208 10.59 19.24 -6.24
C LEU A 208 10.25 17.82 -6.64
N ASN A 209 9.32 17.21 -5.93
CA ASN A 209 8.66 15.98 -6.32
C ASN A 209 7.14 16.10 -6.05
N VAL A 210 6.32 15.83 -7.07
CA VAL A 210 4.86 15.90 -7.00
C VAL A 210 4.27 14.64 -7.58
N ILE A 211 3.19 14.14 -6.97
CA ILE A 211 2.41 13.01 -7.46
C ILE A 211 0.93 13.34 -7.54
N GLY A 212 0.25 12.67 -8.46
CA GLY A 212 -1.21 12.60 -8.51
C GLY A 212 -1.62 11.20 -8.91
N ILE A 213 -2.62 10.63 -8.23
CA ILE A 213 -3.14 9.28 -8.48
C ILE A 213 -4.66 9.33 -8.44
N VAL A 214 -5.29 8.64 -9.37
CA VAL A 214 -6.70 8.27 -9.30
C VAL A 214 -6.78 6.76 -9.44
N ASP A 215 -7.54 6.10 -8.58
CA ASP A 215 -7.69 4.65 -8.65
C ASP A 215 -9.09 4.18 -8.26
N THR A 216 -9.42 2.96 -8.66
CA THR A 216 -10.68 2.30 -8.34
C THR A 216 -10.45 0.82 -8.04
N ILE A 217 -11.24 0.30 -7.12
CA ILE A 217 -11.29 -1.12 -6.78
C ILE A 217 -12.72 -1.60 -7.02
N ASN A 218 -12.88 -2.52 -7.97
CA ASN A 218 -14.17 -3.18 -8.18
C ASN A 218 -14.36 -4.25 -7.09
N LYS A 219 -15.44 -4.11 -6.30
CA LYS A 219 -15.72 -4.96 -5.13
C LYS A 219 -16.73 -6.07 -5.39
N LYS A 220 -17.23 -6.20 -6.60
CA LYS A 220 -18.19 -7.25 -6.95
C LYS A 220 -17.58 -8.63 -6.68
N SER A 221 -18.29 -9.46 -5.96
CA SER A 221 -17.93 -10.85 -5.72
C SER A 221 -18.98 -11.79 -6.31
N TYR A 222 -18.53 -12.94 -6.79
CA TYR A 222 -19.43 -13.96 -7.32
C TYR A 222 -19.48 -15.16 -6.37
N ASP A 223 -20.68 -15.49 -5.91
CA ASP A 223 -20.93 -16.72 -5.16
C ASP A 223 -21.30 -17.84 -6.13
N SER A 224 -20.42 -18.83 -6.24
CA SER A 224 -20.60 -19.99 -7.12
C SER A 224 -21.74 -20.93 -6.67
N THR A 225 -22.10 -20.92 -5.40
CA THR A 225 -23.15 -21.77 -4.82
C THR A 225 -24.53 -21.21 -5.16
N THR A 226 -24.72 -19.93 -4.91
CA THR A 226 -26.01 -19.26 -5.18
C THR A 226 -26.10 -18.75 -6.62
N LYS A 227 -24.98 -18.74 -7.36
CA LYS A 227 -24.82 -18.17 -8.72
C LYS A 227 -25.21 -16.68 -8.79
N THR A 228 -25.05 -15.97 -7.68
CA THR A 228 -25.35 -14.55 -7.59
C THR A 228 -24.06 -13.73 -7.56
N THR A 229 -24.14 -12.52 -8.09
CA THR A 229 -23.07 -11.52 -7.97
C THR A 229 -23.53 -10.52 -6.90
N SER A 230 -22.69 -10.25 -5.91
CA SER A 230 -22.95 -9.14 -4.98
C SER A 230 -22.82 -7.82 -5.74
N ASP A 231 -23.75 -6.93 -5.53
CA ASP A 231 -23.71 -5.57 -6.08
C ASP A 231 -23.29 -4.64 -4.95
N VAL A 232 -21.99 -4.47 -4.79
CA VAL A 232 -21.37 -3.56 -3.81
C VAL A 232 -20.70 -2.47 -4.62
N ASP A 233 -20.87 -1.23 -4.22
CA ASP A 233 -20.29 -0.08 -4.90
C ASP A 233 -18.76 -0.14 -4.92
N ASP A 234 -18.18 0.30 -6.02
CA ASP A 234 -16.74 0.29 -6.23
C ASP A 234 -16.06 1.40 -5.42
N THR A 235 -14.88 1.11 -4.89
CA THR A 235 -14.05 2.15 -4.25
C THR A 235 -13.47 3.08 -5.30
N TYR A 236 -13.48 4.38 -5.03
CA TYR A 236 -12.79 5.42 -5.81
C TYR A 236 -11.90 6.24 -4.91
N ARG A 237 -10.66 6.50 -5.36
CA ARG A 237 -9.71 7.29 -4.59
C ARG A 237 -8.98 8.29 -5.47
N VAL A 238 -8.67 9.44 -4.87
CA VAL A 238 -7.80 10.47 -5.45
C VAL A 238 -6.75 10.84 -4.42
N THR A 239 -5.48 10.79 -4.81
CA THR A 239 -4.36 11.15 -3.93
C THR A 239 -3.46 12.14 -4.64
N VAL A 240 -3.10 13.22 -3.96
CA VAL A 240 -2.14 14.21 -4.42
C VAL A 240 -1.11 14.42 -3.32
N GLY A 241 0.16 14.42 -3.69
CA GLY A 241 1.25 14.64 -2.74
C GLY A 241 2.39 15.45 -3.33
N GLY A 242 3.16 16.09 -2.47
CA GLY A 242 4.33 16.86 -2.85
C GLY A 242 5.38 16.91 -1.76
N SER A 243 6.65 17.05 -2.18
CA SER A 243 7.76 17.38 -1.30
C SER A 243 8.74 18.29 -2.00
N TYR A 244 9.50 19.05 -1.24
CA TYR A 244 10.59 19.85 -1.75
C TYR A 244 11.83 19.70 -0.87
N ASP A 245 12.95 19.33 -1.47
CA ASP A 245 14.23 19.21 -0.78
C ASP A 245 14.98 20.55 -0.81
N PHE A 246 15.01 21.23 0.34
CA PHE A 246 15.77 22.48 0.54
C PHE A 246 17.22 22.22 0.97
N GLY A 247 17.66 20.95 1.07
CA GLY A 247 18.96 20.54 1.58
C GLY A 247 19.03 20.50 3.11
N MET A 248 18.49 21.50 3.80
CA MET A 248 18.44 21.53 5.27
C MET A 248 17.17 20.89 5.85
N VAL A 249 16.09 20.89 5.10
CA VAL A 249 14.81 20.28 5.47
C VAL A 249 14.07 19.86 4.20
N LYS A 250 13.36 18.74 4.28
CA LYS A 250 12.50 18.24 3.20
C LYS A 250 11.08 18.10 3.74
N PRO A 251 10.21 19.11 3.58
CA PRO A 251 8.80 19.00 3.89
C PRO A 251 8.06 18.09 2.91
N PHE A 252 6.99 17.48 3.42
CA PHE A 252 6.05 16.62 2.70
C PHE A 252 4.63 17.08 2.99
N VAL A 253 3.79 17.02 1.98
CA VAL A 253 2.33 17.18 2.11
C VAL A 253 1.64 16.17 1.22
N ALA A 254 0.59 15.54 1.70
CA ALA A 254 -0.27 14.71 0.88
C ALA A 254 -1.72 14.80 1.35
N VAL A 255 -2.64 14.73 0.39
CA VAL A 255 -4.10 14.74 0.59
C VAL A 255 -4.68 13.58 -0.18
N GLY A 256 -5.57 12.83 0.45
CA GLY A 256 -6.36 11.78 -0.17
C GLY A 256 -7.85 12.03 0.03
N TYR A 257 -8.64 11.74 -0.99
CA TYR A 257 -10.09 11.62 -0.92
C TYR A 257 -10.48 10.20 -1.34
N PHE A 258 -11.45 9.63 -0.67
CA PHE A 258 -11.96 8.29 -1.00
C PHE A 258 -13.46 8.23 -0.86
N LYS A 259 -14.06 7.46 -1.76
CA LYS A 259 -15.45 7.03 -1.70
C LYS A 259 -15.49 5.51 -1.62
N ASP A 260 -16.33 4.97 -0.74
CA ASP A 260 -16.47 3.53 -0.50
C ASP A 260 -15.12 2.83 -0.22
N GLY A 261 -14.23 3.51 0.51
CA GLY A 261 -12.90 3.02 0.85
C GLY A 261 -12.85 2.26 2.17
N LYS A 262 -11.83 1.41 2.35
CA LYS A 262 -11.52 0.79 3.64
C LYS A 262 -10.48 1.62 4.38
N ILE A 263 -10.75 1.98 5.63
CA ILE A 263 -9.83 2.78 6.45
C ILE A 263 -8.79 1.93 7.18
N GLY A 264 -9.02 0.62 7.28
CA GLY A 264 -8.14 -0.30 7.99
C GLY A 264 -8.18 -0.15 9.51
N ASP A 265 -7.94 -1.24 10.19
CA ASP A 265 -7.86 -1.30 11.65
C ASP A 265 -6.39 -1.14 12.08
N LEU A 266 -6.07 -0.02 12.75
CA LEU A 266 -4.72 0.23 13.29
C LEU A 266 -4.40 -0.68 14.47
N LEU A 267 -5.41 -1.08 15.22
CA LEU A 267 -5.25 -1.93 16.39
C LEU A 267 -5.08 -3.41 16.00
N GLY A 268 -5.49 -3.78 14.78
CA GLY A 268 -5.32 -5.12 14.22
C GLY A 268 -5.92 -6.20 15.10
N THR A 269 -5.11 -7.21 15.41
CA THR A 269 -5.50 -8.31 16.30
C THR A 269 -5.52 -7.93 17.79
N TRP A 270 -5.15 -6.71 18.14
CA TRP A 270 -5.12 -6.21 19.52
C TRP A 270 -6.47 -5.70 19.99
N ALA A 271 -7.33 -5.26 19.08
CA ALA A 271 -8.68 -4.86 19.44
C ALA A 271 -9.45 -6.08 19.91
N ALA A 272 -9.55 -6.23 21.21
CA ALA A 272 -10.29 -7.33 21.84
C ALA A 272 -11.79 -7.23 21.56
N GLU A 273 -12.29 -6.09 21.06
CA GLU A 273 -13.70 -5.87 20.81
C GLU A 273 -14.10 -6.21 19.37
N ALA A 274 -14.90 -7.26 19.24
CA ALA A 274 -15.52 -7.64 17.97
C ALA A 274 -16.32 -6.48 17.32
N ASN A 275 -16.88 -5.57 18.14
CA ASN A 275 -17.65 -4.43 17.66
C ASN A 275 -16.79 -3.34 17.01
N HIS A 276 -15.65 -2.99 17.59
CA HIS A 276 -14.72 -2.00 17.02
C HIS A 276 -14.16 -2.50 15.68
N LYS A 277 -13.62 -3.71 15.67
CA LYS A 277 -13.11 -4.34 14.44
C LYS A 277 -14.20 -4.47 13.37
N ALA A 278 -15.42 -4.85 13.75
CA ALA A 278 -16.55 -4.96 12.82
C ALA A 278 -16.95 -3.60 12.24
N ASN A 279 -16.77 -2.51 12.97
CA ASN A 279 -17.03 -1.17 12.47
C ASN A 279 -15.93 -0.72 11.49
N LEU A 280 -14.66 -0.90 11.82
CA LEU A 280 -13.55 -0.49 10.95
C LEU A 280 -13.38 -1.38 9.70
N ASP A 281 -13.91 -2.59 9.68
CA ASP A 281 -13.89 -3.47 8.49
C ASP A 281 -15.00 -3.13 7.46
N ARG A 282 -15.62 -1.96 7.58
CA ARG A 282 -16.65 -1.46 6.68
C ARG A 282 -16.08 -0.49 5.65
N TYR A 283 -16.95 0.02 4.80
CA TYR A 283 -16.61 1.01 3.78
C TYR A 283 -17.03 2.40 4.22
N TYR A 284 -16.20 3.39 3.91
CA TYR A 284 -16.35 4.78 4.32
C TYR A 284 -16.08 5.71 3.15
N ASP A 285 -16.72 6.87 3.20
CA ASP A 285 -16.40 8.04 2.38
C ASP A 285 -15.62 9.04 3.23
N GLY A 286 -14.55 9.60 2.72
CA GLY A 286 -13.77 10.51 3.54
C GLY A 286 -12.56 11.12 2.86
N TYR A 287 -11.79 11.80 3.67
CA TYR A 287 -10.53 12.43 3.25
C TYR A 287 -9.46 12.29 4.33
N GLY A 288 -8.21 12.37 3.90
CA GLY A 288 -7.07 12.40 4.79
C GLY A 288 -6.02 13.42 4.37
N LEU A 289 -5.31 13.94 5.34
CA LEU A 289 -4.21 14.89 5.18
C LEU A 289 -2.97 14.37 5.92
N THR A 290 -1.82 14.51 5.31
CA THR A 290 -0.52 14.27 5.95
C THR A 290 0.38 15.47 5.76
N LEU A 291 1.03 15.92 6.83
CA LEU A 291 2.10 16.89 6.83
C LEU A 291 3.30 16.28 7.54
N GLY A 292 4.50 16.45 6.98
CA GLY A 292 5.70 15.92 7.59
C GLY A 292 6.96 16.59 7.11
N ALA A 293 8.08 16.25 7.74
CA ALA A 293 9.39 16.72 7.33
C ALA A 293 10.48 15.72 7.69
N SER A 294 11.52 15.65 6.85
CA SER A 294 12.81 15.04 7.17
C SER A 294 13.87 16.11 7.24
N MET A 295 14.82 15.96 8.17
CA MET A 295 15.86 16.94 8.40
C MET A 295 17.17 16.24 8.79
N PRO A 296 18.30 16.53 8.13
CA PRO A 296 19.60 16.12 8.64
C PRO A 296 19.81 16.67 10.05
N ALA A 297 20.13 15.80 10.97
CA ALA A 297 20.37 16.15 12.38
C ALA A 297 21.53 15.32 12.91
N PHE A 298 22.52 15.99 13.54
CA PHE A 298 23.77 15.36 14.01
C PHE A 298 24.43 14.55 12.89
N ALA A 299 24.57 13.26 12.99
CA ALA A 299 25.12 12.40 11.95
C ALA A 299 24.08 11.48 11.31
N GLY A 300 22.81 11.76 11.52
CA GLY A 300 21.66 10.99 11.02
C GLY A 300 20.57 11.88 10.43
N THR A 301 19.35 11.36 10.38
CA THR A 301 18.16 12.07 9.88
C THR A 301 17.03 11.98 10.88
N ALA A 302 16.46 13.12 11.22
CA ALA A 302 15.24 13.20 12.03
C ALA A 302 14.02 13.30 11.11
N HIS A 303 12.91 12.68 11.54
CA HIS A 303 11.63 12.64 10.84
C HIS A 303 10.51 13.03 11.79
N ALA A 304 9.53 13.78 11.29
CA ALA A 304 8.29 14.05 12.02
C ALA A 304 7.11 14.10 11.05
N MET A 305 5.94 13.66 11.51
CA MET A 305 4.72 13.64 10.71
C MET A 305 3.49 13.84 11.60
N VAL A 306 2.49 14.52 11.06
CA VAL A 306 1.12 14.52 11.55
C VAL A 306 0.19 14.11 10.43
N GLY A 307 -0.79 13.28 10.75
CA GLY A 307 -1.84 12.83 9.84
C GLY A 307 -3.22 12.98 10.45
N TYR A 308 -4.20 13.27 9.63
CA TYR A 308 -5.60 13.38 10.02
C TYR A 308 -6.49 12.77 8.94
N MET A 309 -7.53 12.06 9.36
CA MET A 309 -8.57 11.51 8.49
C MET A 309 -9.93 11.77 9.13
N ASP A 310 -10.90 12.06 8.27
CA ASP A 310 -12.31 12.17 8.62
C ASP A 310 -13.09 11.34 7.62
N ALA A 311 -13.92 10.43 8.11
CA ALA A 311 -14.60 9.44 7.30
C ALA A 311 -16.01 9.13 7.84
N GLU A 312 -16.98 9.13 6.94
CA GLU A 312 -18.39 8.82 7.20
C GLU A 312 -18.75 7.43 6.65
N TYR A 313 -19.67 6.77 7.29
CA TYR A 313 -20.15 5.45 6.88
C TYR A 313 -20.82 5.46 5.50
N ALA A 314 -20.26 4.72 4.56
CA ALA A 314 -20.78 4.56 3.22
C ALA A 314 -21.96 3.58 3.20
N SER A 315 -23.19 4.06 3.31
CA SER A 315 -24.39 3.24 3.39
C SER A 315 -24.66 2.43 2.11
N GLU A 316 -24.29 2.97 0.95
CA GLU A 316 -24.46 2.33 -0.35
C GLU A 316 -23.58 1.07 -0.48
N ALA A 317 -22.32 1.14 -0.04
CA ALA A 317 -21.38 0.02 -0.11
C ALA A 317 -21.59 -1.06 0.95
N ASN A 318 -22.14 -0.70 2.11
CA ASN A 318 -22.34 -1.61 3.25
C ASN A 318 -23.76 -2.19 3.33
N GLY A 319 -24.67 -1.72 2.49
CA GLY A 319 -26.10 -1.96 2.59
C GLY A 319 -26.77 -1.11 3.67
N THR A 320 -28.10 -1.04 3.64
CA THR A 320 -28.87 -0.23 4.59
C THR A 320 -28.69 -0.78 6.00
N VAL A 321 -28.17 0.03 6.91
CA VAL A 321 -28.10 -0.31 8.33
C VAL A 321 -29.51 -0.32 8.87
N THR A 322 -30.01 -1.50 9.24
CA THR A 322 -31.39 -1.70 9.75
C THR A 322 -31.65 -0.96 11.06
N SER A 323 -30.64 -0.34 11.67
CA SER A 323 -30.71 0.38 12.95
C SER A 323 -30.50 1.89 12.87
N GLY A 324 -30.37 2.48 11.67
CA GLY A 324 -30.21 3.93 11.51
C GLY A 324 -28.91 4.52 12.11
N ARG A 325 -27.90 3.69 12.37
CA ARG A 325 -26.62 4.15 12.91
C ARG A 325 -25.74 4.70 11.80
N GLN A 326 -25.58 5.99 11.76
CA GLN A 326 -24.46 6.64 11.05
C GLN A 326 -23.24 6.47 11.96
N ILE A 327 -22.12 6.03 11.37
CA ILE A 327 -20.85 5.81 12.08
C ILE A 327 -19.85 6.73 11.42
N ASP A 328 -19.33 7.69 12.17
CA ASP A 328 -18.27 8.58 11.72
C ASP A 328 -16.97 8.15 12.41
N VAL A 329 -15.86 8.21 11.68
CA VAL A 329 -14.54 7.86 12.19
C VAL A 329 -13.59 8.99 11.92
N THR A 330 -12.97 9.51 12.98
CA THR A 330 -11.83 10.41 12.84
C THR A 330 -10.57 9.71 13.31
N ARG A 331 -9.47 9.90 12.60
CA ARG A 331 -8.15 9.34 12.90
C ARG A 331 -7.12 10.44 12.97
N PHE A 332 -6.37 10.46 14.06
CA PHE A 332 -5.21 11.32 14.23
C PHE A 332 -3.94 10.47 14.35
N VAL A 333 -2.89 10.89 13.66
CA VAL A 333 -1.58 10.21 13.70
C VAL A 333 -0.49 11.24 13.97
N LEU A 334 0.38 10.94 14.92
CA LEU A 334 1.60 11.71 15.17
C LEU A 334 2.79 10.75 15.19
N GLY A 335 3.84 11.09 14.46
CA GLY A 335 5.06 10.30 14.39
C GLY A 335 6.30 11.14 14.52
N ALA A 336 7.30 10.61 15.22
CA ALA A 336 8.66 11.13 15.27
C ALA A 336 9.65 9.97 15.18
N GLY A 337 10.77 10.19 14.51
CA GLY A 337 11.76 9.15 14.35
C GLY A 337 13.16 9.71 14.06
N TYR A 338 14.14 8.89 14.29
CA TYR A 338 15.54 9.20 14.02
C TYR A 338 16.26 7.98 13.47
N GLU A 339 16.97 8.13 12.37
CA GLU A 339 17.85 7.10 11.82
C GLU A 339 19.32 7.54 11.87
N TYR A 340 20.18 6.61 12.25
CA TYR A 340 21.62 6.82 12.31
C TYR A 340 22.35 5.78 11.45
N PRO A 341 23.03 6.18 10.38
CA PRO A 341 23.76 5.26 9.52
C PRO A 341 25.07 4.79 10.20
N LEU A 342 25.21 3.50 10.38
CA LEU A 342 26.47 2.88 10.81
C LEU A 342 27.39 2.61 9.61
N SER A 343 26.80 2.37 8.45
CA SER A 343 27.49 2.16 7.19
C SER A 343 26.53 2.45 6.02
N LYS A 344 27.02 2.29 4.75
CA LYS A 344 26.17 2.39 3.55
C LYS A 344 25.03 1.37 3.51
N ARG A 345 25.06 0.31 4.32
CA ARG A 345 24.08 -0.80 4.31
C ARG A 345 23.49 -1.11 5.68
N THR A 346 23.93 -0.42 6.71
CA THR A 346 23.51 -0.71 8.08
C THR A 346 23.16 0.59 8.79
N LEU A 347 22.00 0.65 9.40
CA LEU A 347 21.57 1.76 10.23
C LEU A 347 20.93 1.24 11.52
N VAL A 348 20.86 2.09 12.51
CA VAL A 348 20.02 1.93 13.70
C VAL A 348 18.99 3.05 13.71
N TYR A 349 17.84 2.80 14.28
CA TYR A 349 16.74 3.76 14.32
C TYR A 349 15.96 3.66 15.62
N ALA A 350 15.24 4.72 15.91
CA ALA A 350 14.22 4.76 16.95
C ALA A 350 13.04 5.60 16.46
N ASP A 351 11.85 5.18 16.79
CA ASP A 351 10.60 5.86 16.44
C ASP A 351 9.62 5.88 17.62
N LEU A 352 8.73 6.86 17.57
CA LEU A 352 7.60 7.03 18.46
C LEU A 352 6.38 7.36 17.59
N GLY A 353 5.31 6.60 17.75
CA GLY A 353 4.02 6.83 17.11
C GLY A 353 2.91 7.01 18.13
N TYR A 354 2.02 7.93 17.88
CA TYR A 354 0.75 8.08 18.59
C TYR A 354 -0.38 8.05 17.58
N PHE A 355 -1.39 7.23 17.86
CA PHE A 355 -2.56 7.05 17.03
C PHE A 355 -3.80 7.24 17.89
N LYS A 356 -4.81 7.90 17.34
CA LYS A 356 -6.09 8.05 17.99
C LYS A 356 -7.20 7.88 16.96
N ASP A 357 -8.10 6.91 17.20
CA ASP A 357 -9.34 6.75 16.48
C ASP A 357 -10.52 7.15 17.37
N GLU A 358 -11.37 8.03 16.89
CA GLU A 358 -12.66 8.32 17.50
C GLU A 358 -13.75 7.78 16.58
N VAL A 359 -14.61 6.92 17.13
CA VAL A 359 -15.75 6.32 16.43
C VAL A 359 -17.04 6.85 17.05
N ASP A 360 -17.76 7.70 16.31
CA ASP A 360 -19.05 8.23 16.73
C ASP A 360 -20.18 7.40 16.10
N ALA A 361 -20.99 6.74 16.93
CA ALA A 361 -22.19 6.06 16.49
C ALA A 361 -23.42 6.78 17.06
N ALA A 362 -24.37 7.11 16.21
CA ALA A 362 -25.52 7.98 16.55
C ALA A 362 -26.40 7.54 17.73
N ASP A 363 -26.23 6.31 18.23
CA ASP A 363 -27.01 5.74 19.34
C ASP A 363 -26.17 5.00 20.41
N ALA A 364 -24.86 5.10 20.39
CA ALA A 364 -23.96 4.53 21.41
C ALA A 364 -23.10 5.62 22.02
N ALA A 365 -22.64 5.41 23.25
CA ALA A 365 -21.63 6.27 23.85
C ALA A 365 -20.43 6.38 22.88
N LYS A 366 -19.86 7.59 22.77
CA LYS A 366 -18.67 7.82 21.94
C LYS A 366 -17.55 6.92 22.42
N ASP A 367 -17.14 6.02 21.55
CA ASP A 367 -15.99 5.16 21.81
C ASP A 367 -14.73 5.91 21.35
N LYS A 368 -13.80 6.15 22.25
CA LYS A 368 -12.50 6.77 21.98
C LYS A 368 -11.42 5.74 22.21
N PHE A 369 -10.47 5.67 21.30
CA PHE A 369 -9.30 4.80 21.39
C PHE A 369 -8.03 5.63 21.22
N ASP A 370 -7.20 5.66 22.23
CA ASP A 370 -5.91 6.38 22.27
C ASP A 370 -4.70 5.45 22.21
#